data_a51bfc6f18e81522bcc1c5ef8e958002
#
_entry.id   a51bfc6f18e81522bcc1c5ef8e958002
#
_cell.length_a   1.000
_cell.length_b   1.000
_cell.length_c   1.000
_cell.angle_alpha   90.00
_cell.angle_beta   90.00
_cell.angle_gamma   90.00
#
_symmetry.space_group_name_H-M   'P 1'
#
loop_
_entity.id
_entity.type
_entity.pdbx_description
1 polymer ?
#
loop_
_entity_poly.entity_id
_entity_poly.type
_entity_poly.pdbx_seq_one_letter_code
_entity_poly.pdbx_strand_id
1 'polypeptide(L)'
;MVYSVTAFSVWAQDTPLDTLVVTANRFQEPLSTVLAPVTIVTREDIDRWQVSSVNDVLRRLPGVAISQHGGEGQLSTIFVRGTNSNHTLVLIDGVRLNLAGVSGAADLSQFPVALVQRIEYIRGPRSAIYGSDAIGGVINIITSRENTGTEISAGWGSNSYQHYDISTHQQLGENTRVTLLGDYTYTRGFDAVAYG
;
A
#
# COMPACT_ATOMS: atom_id res chain seq x y z
N MET A 1 43.27 -28.00 -12.37
CA MET A 1 41.81 -27.76 -12.44
C MET A 1 41.59 -26.27 -12.17
N VAL A 2 41.22 -25.54 -13.20
CA VAL A 2 40.98 -24.08 -13.09
C VAL A 2 39.46 -23.90 -13.00
N TYR A 3 38.94 -23.41 -11.88
CA TYR A 3 37.53 -23.06 -11.74
C TYR A 3 37.30 -21.63 -12.24
N SER A 4 36.56 -21.50 -13.33
CA SER A 4 36.11 -20.23 -13.84
C SER A 4 34.83 -19.80 -13.09
N VAL A 5 34.90 -18.70 -12.34
CA VAL A 5 33.74 -18.07 -11.70
C VAL A 5 33.15 -17.09 -12.70
N THR A 6 31.98 -17.39 -13.25
CA THR A 6 31.22 -16.47 -14.08
C THR A 6 30.40 -15.55 -13.17
N ALA A 7 30.75 -14.26 -13.15
CA ALA A 7 29.97 -13.22 -12.50
C ALA A 7 28.73 -12.89 -13.35
N PHE A 8 27.54 -13.11 -12.81
CA PHE A 8 26.30 -12.62 -13.39
C PHE A 8 26.11 -11.16 -12.99
N SER A 9 26.18 -10.26 -13.98
CA SER A 9 25.82 -8.85 -13.79
C SER A 9 24.30 -8.74 -13.76
N VAL A 10 23.73 -8.46 -12.61
CA VAL A 10 22.34 -8.07 -12.47
C VAL A 10 22.25 -6.60 -12.88
N TRP A 11 21.67 -6.33 -14.02
CA TRP A 11 21.35 -4.97 -14.45
C TRP A 11 20.07 -4.56 -13.71
N ALA A 12 20.19 -3.63 -12.78
CA ALA A 12 19.04 -2.91 -12.26
C ALA A 12 18.46 -2.07 -13.41
N GLN A 13 17.25 -2.39 -13.85
CA GLN A 13 16.52 -1.52 -14.76
C GLN A 13 15.95 -0.38 -13.94
N ASP A 14 16.59 0.79 -14.00
CA ASP A 14 15.98 2.04 -13.56
C ASP A 14 14.78 2.31 -14.48
N THR A 15 13.58 2.13 -13.99
CA THR A 15 12.36 2.56 -14.69
C THR A 15 12.40 4.08 -14.79
N PRO A 16 12.44 4.67 -15.98
CA PRO A 16 12.51 6.12 -16.11
C PRO A 16 11.27 6.76 -15.46
N LEU A 17 11.47 7.79 -14.64
CA LEU A 17 10.42 8.53 -13.91
C LEU A 17 9.29 9.05 -14.82
N ASP A 18 9.59 9.26 -16.10
CA ASP A 18 8.61 9.72 -17.11
C ASP A 18 7.53 8.68 -17.45
N THR A 19 7.73 7.41 -17.11
CA THR A 19 6.73 6.35 -17.32
C THR A 19 5.79 6.17 -16.13
N LEU A 20 6.09 6.79 -14.97
CA LEU A 20 5.23 6.74 -13.81
C LEU A 20 4.08 7.74 -13.97
N VAL A 21 2.87 7.19 -14.08
CA VAL A 21 1.63 7.96 -14.18
C VAL A 21 0.97 7.98 -12.81
N VAL A 22 0.62 9.17 -12.32
CA VAL A 22 -0.12 9.38 -11.08
C VAL A 22 -1.61 9.45 -11.37
N THR A 23 -2.38 8.60 -10.73
CA THR A 23 -3.85 8.54 -10.90
C THR A 23 -4.60 9.22 -9.76
N ALA A 24 -3.89 9.60 -8.70
CA ALA A 24 -4.48 10.24 -7.53
C ALA A 24 -4.96 11.71 -7.76
N ASN A 25 -4.91 12.22 -8.99
CA ASN A 25 -5.48 13.51 -9.41
C ASN A 25 -6.82 13.38 -10.17
N ARG A 26 -7.47 12.22 -10.14
CA ARG A 26 -8.63 11.81 -10.96
C ARG A 26 -8.35 11.64 -12.46
N PHE A 27 -7.24 12.17 -12.94
CA PHE A 27 -6.76 12.00 -14.31
C PHE A 27 -5.37 11.38 -14.25
N GLN A 28 -5.05 10.60 -15.25
CA GLN A 28 -3.70 10.06 -15.40
C GLN A 28 -2.78 11.17 -15.88
N GLU A 29 -1.83 11.56 -15.05
CA GLU A 29 -0.84 12.58 -15.37
C GLU A 29 0.57 12.01 -15.15
N PRO A 30 1.54 12.32 -16.04
CA PRO A 30 2.94 12.00 -15.78
C PRO A 30 3.41 12.62 -14.46
N LEU A 31 4.19 11.89 -13.67
CA LEU A 31 4.70 12.37 -12.39
C LEU A 31 5.41 13.71 -12.50
N SER A 32 6.12 13.94 -13.62
CA SER A 32 6.85 15.17 -13.93
C SER A 32 5.95 16.42 -14.07
N THR A 33 4.67 16.25 -14.34
CA THR A 33 3.70 17.35 -14.52
C THR A 33 2.93 17.69 -13.25
N VAL A 34 3.00 16.83 -12.23
CA VAL A 34 2.29 17.05 -10.96
C VAL A 34 3.02 18.07 -10.12
N LEU A 35 2.43 19.27 -9.97
CA LEU A 35 3.00 20.40 -9.20
C LEU A 35 3.01 20.20 -7.68
N ALA A 36 2.62 19.04 -7.17
CA ALA A 36 2.61 18.74 -5.74
C ALA A 36 3.69 17.71 -5.41
N PRO A 37 4.21 17.73 -4.16
CA PRO A 37 5.10 16.68 -3.71
C PRO A 37 4.38 15.33 -3.70
N VAL A 38 4.74 14.45 -4.62
CA VAL A 38 4.24 13.08 -4.71
C VAL A 38 5.30 12.12 -4.20
N THR A 39 4.89 11.15 -3.42
CA THR A 39 5.70 9.98 -3.04
C THR A 39 5.04 8.75 -3.61
N ILE A 40 5.78 7.96 -4.37
CA ILE A 40 5.32 6.68 -4.90
C ILE A 40 6.10 5.59 -4.18
N VAL A 41 5.37 4.60 -3.67
CA VAL A 41 5.92 3.36 -3.15
C VAL A 41 5.54 2.27 -4.12
N THR A 42 6.51 1.60 -4.69
CA THR A 42 6.30 0.54 -5.67
C THR A 42 6.15 -0.83 -5.01
N ARG A 43 5.75 -1.85 -5.77
CA ARG A 43 5.71 -3.24 -5.28
C ARG A 43 7.09 -3.69 -4.82
N GLU A 44 8.12 -3.37 -5.59
CA GLU A 44 9.51 -3.71 -5.28
C GLU A 44 9.99 -3.09 -3.96
N ASP A 45 9.53 -1.87 -3.65
CA ASP A 45 9.83 -1.24 -2.35
C ASP A 45 9.15 -2.00 -1.20
N ILE A 46 7.87 -2.36 -1.39
CA ILE A 46 7.09 -3.10 -0.39
C ILE A 46 7.76 -4.46 -0.11
N ASP A 47 8.15 -5.18 -1.16
CA ASP A 47 8.81 -6.48 -1.06
C ASP A 47 10.18 -6.36 -0.38
N ARG A 48 10.96 -5.33 -0.72
CA ARG A 48 12.26 -5.06 -0.09
C ARG A 48 12.12 -4.75 1.40
N TRP A 49 11.04 -4.09 1.78
CA TRP A 49 10.79 -3.73 3.18
C TRP A 49 10.27 -4.89 4.01
N GLN A 50 9.79 -5.96 3.39
CA GLN A 50 9.22 -7.14 4.03
C GLN A 50 8.18 -6.80 5.11
N VAL A 51 7.31 -5.85 4.80
CA VAL A 51 6.25 -5.40 5.69
C VAL A 51 5.07 -6.37 5.65
N SER A 52 4.41 -6.56 6.79
CA SER A 52 3.27 -7.47 6.93
C SER A 52 1.92 -6.80 6.70
N SER A 53 1.86 -5.48 6.75
CA SER A 53 0.60 -4.74 6.63
C SER A 53 0.75 -3.46 5.80
N VAL A 54 -0.37 -2.98 5.24
CA VAL A 54 -0.41 -1.68 4.56
C VAL A 54 -0.09 -0.55 5.53
N ASN A 55 -0.47 -0.67 6.79
CA ASN A 55 -0.16 0.29 7.83
C ASN A 55 1.35 0.48 8.01
N ASP A 56 2.14 -0.59 7.90
CA ASP A 56 3.60 -0.52 8.01
C ASP A 56 4.24 0.16 6.81
N VAL A 57 3.66 -0.02 5.62
CA VAL A 57 4.06 0.75 4.44
C VAL A 57 3.80 2.23 4.66
N LEU A 58 2.59 2.59 5.10
CA LEU A 58 2.19 3.98 5.28
C LEU A 58 2.98 4.69 6.37
N ARG A 59 3.41 4.00 7.44
CA ARG A 59 4.29 4.57 8.48
C ARG A 59 5.63 5.06 7.94
N ARG A 60 6.08 4.55 6.78
CA ARG A 60 7.32 4.98 6.12
C ARG A 60 7.15 6.23 5.27
N LEU A 61 5.90 6.65 5.02
CA LEU A 61 5.63 7.86 4.24
C LEU A 61 5.89 9.13 5.08
N PRO A 62 6.47 10.16 4.47
CA PRO A 62 6.83 11.38 5.19
C PRO A 62 5.59 12.12 5.73
N GLY A 63 5.57 12.33 7.05
CA GLY A 63 4.50 13.04 7.72
C GLY A 63 3.21 12.24 7.93
N VAL A 64 3.26 10.93 7.73
CA VAL A 64 2.16 10.01 8.07
C VAL A 64 2.41 9.41 9.45
N ALA A 65 1.39 9.44 10.30
CA ALA A 65 1.35 8.76 11.58
C ALA A 65 0.13 7.84 11.61
N ILE A 66 0.29 6.67 12.22
CA ILE A 66 -0.81 5.70 12.36
C ILE A 66 -0.97 5.37 13.83
N SER A 67 -2.17 5.58 14.34
CA SER A 67 -2.61 5.07 15.64
C SER A 67 -3.36 3.77 15.44
N GLN A 68 -3.00 2.74 16.18
CA GLN A 68 -3.63 1.43 16.14
C GLN A 68 -4.09 1.06 17.55
N HIS A 69 -5.32 0.58 17.67
CA HIS A 69 -5.98 0.32 18.95
C HIS A 69 -5.72 -1.10 19.50
N GLY A 70 -4.58 -1.69 19.14
CA GLY A 70 -4.20 -3.03 19.59
C GLY A 70 -3.27 -3.73 18.61
N GLY A 71 -3.32 -5.06 18.58
CA GLY A 71 -2.52 -5.90 17.69
C GLY A 71 -2.95 -5.82 16.23
N GLU A 72 -2.41 -6.72 15.42
CA GLU A 72 -2.75 -6.84 14.01
C GLU A 72 -4.25 -7.05 13.80
N GLY A 73 -4.83 -6.41 12.78
CA GLY A 73 -6.25 -6.47 12.48
C GLY A 73 -7.16 -5.57 13.34
N GLN A 74 -6.62 -4.89 14.36
CA GLN A 74 -7.38 -3.91 15.13
C GLN A 74 -7.47 -2.57 14.40
N LEU A 75 -8.56 -1.84 14.67
CA LEU A 75 -8.85 -0.54 14.06
C LEU A 75 -7.60 0.34 14.02
N SER A 76 -7.29 0.82 12.84
CA SER A 76 -6.21 1.76 12.61
C SER A 76 -6.72 3.12 12.10
N THR A 77 -6.05 4.17 12.51
CA THR A 77 -6.41 5.54 12.14
C THR A 77 -5.19 6.25 11.58
N ILE A 78 -5.34 6.85 10.40
CA ILE A 78 -4.27 7.50 9.65
C ILE A 78 -4.33 9.00 9.89
N PHE A 79 -3.20 9.58 10.27
CA PHE A 79 -3.02 11.02 10.44
C PHE A 79 -1.92 11.51 9.49
N VAL A 80 -2.17 12.58 8.79
CA VAL A 80 -1.20 13.18 7.88
C VAL A 80 -0.87 14.58 8.36
N ARG A 81 0.42 14.86 8.61
CA ARG A 81 0.93 16.18 9.01
C ARG A 81 0.21 16.80 10.21
N GLY A 82 -0.26 15.98 11.15
CA GLY A 82 -0.98 16.44 12.34
C GLY A 82 -2.42 16.89 12.09
N THR A 83 -2.97 16.69 10.90
CA THR A 83 -4.40 16.92 10.66
C THR A 83 -5.25 15.80 11.26
N ASN A 84 -6.56 16.04 11.43
CA ASN A 84 -7.47 14.98 11.86
C ASN A 84 -7.53 13.86 10.80
N SER A 85 -7.86 12.66 11.24
CA SER A 85 -7.92 11.46 10.40
C SER A 85 -8.94 11.56 9.25
N ASN A 86 -10.03 12.27 9.44
CA ASN A 86 -11.03 12.55 8.40
C ASN A 86 -10.59 13.58 7.35
N HIS A 87 -9.42 14.21 7.54
CA HIS A 87 -8.83 15.13 6.58
C HIS A 87 -7.81 14.47 5.64
N THR A 88 -7.66 13.15 5.75
CA THR A 88 -6.83 12.36 4.84
C THR A 88 -7.73 11.49 3.97
N LEU A 89 -7.74 11.76 2.68
CA LEU A 89 -8.50 10.97 1.73
C LEU A 89 -7.71 9.72 1.37
N VAL A 90 -8.33 8.56 1.57
CA VAL A 90 -7.79 7.28 1.11
C VAL A 90 -8.64 6.75 -0.03
N LEU A 91 -7.97 6.37 -1.11
CA LEU A 91 -8.57 5.78 -2.30
C LEU A 91 -8.01 4.38 -2.50
N ILE A 92 -8.82 3.49 -3.05
CA ILE A 92 -8.41 2.21 -3.63
C ILE A 92 -8.83 2.24 -5.10
N ASP A 93 -7.86 2.17 -5.99
CA ASP A 93 -8.04 2.29 -7.45
C ASP A 93 -8.90 3.51 -7.84
N GLY A 94 -8.68 4.64 -7.15
CA GLY A 94 -9.43 5.87 -7.36
C GLY A 94 -10.80 5.94 -6.68
N VAL A 95 -11.27 4.85 -6.07
CA VAL A 95 -12.54 4.79 -5.34
C VAL A 95 -12.31 5.15 -3.87
N ARG A 96 -13.11 6.04 -3.32
CA ARG A 96 -13.01 6.51 -1.94
C ARG A 96 -13.31 5.39 -0.95
N LEU A 97 -12.36 5.14 -0.03
CA LEU A 97 -12.50 4.18 1.06
C LEU A 97 -13.08 4.79 2.34
N ASN A 98 -13.01 6.11 2.52
CA ASN A 98 -13.47 6.75 3.75
C ASN A 98 -14.89 6.31 4.09
N LEU A 99 -15.04 5.68 5.26
CA LEU A 99 -16.33 5.17 5.70
C LEU A 99 -17.29 6.32 6.03
N ALA A 100 -18.50 6.20 5.57
CA ALA A 100 -19.61 7.03 6.03
C ALA A 100 -19.97 6.62 7.48
N GLY A 101 -19.25 7.15 8.44
CA GLY A 101 -19.42 6.83 9.86
C GLY A 101 -19.00 8.00 10.74
N VAL A 102 -19.09 7.82 12.05
CA VAL A 102 -18.87 8.87 13.06
C VAL A 102 -17.49 9.53 12.96
N SER A 103 -16.49 8.84 12.42
CA SER A 103 -15.13 9.38 12.27
C SER A 103 -14.78 9.84 10.86
N GLY A 104 -15.48 9.38 9.81
CA GLY A 104 -15.12 9.66 8.42
C GLY A 104 -13.72 9.19 8.01
N ALA A 105 -13.03 8.44 8.88
CA ALA A 105 -11.66 7.99 8.67
C ALA A 105 -11.64 6.67 7.87
N ALA A 106 -10.60 6.48 7.09
CA ALA A 106 -10.33 5.20 6.43
C ALA A 106 -9.65 4.23 7.40
N ASP A 107 -10.03 2.96 7.35
CA ASP A 107 -9.37 1.86 8.06
C ASP A 107 -8.79 0.88 7.05
N LEU A 108 -7.48 0.63 7.15
CA LEU A 108 -6.75 -0.29 6.30
C LEU A 108 -6.21 -1.51 7.08
N SER A 109 -6.67 -1.70 8.32
CA SER A 109 -6.17 -2.77 9.19
C SER A 109 -6.39 -4.18 8.62
N GLN A 110 -7.42 -4.35 7.82
CA GLN A 110 -7.80 -5.62 7.20
C GLN A 110 -7.46 -5.69 5.69
N PHE A 111 -6.81 -4.64 5.16
CA PHE A 111 -6.51 -4.63 3.74
C PHE A 111 -5.22 -5.42 3.46
N PRO A 112 -5.26 -6.50 2.64
CA PRO A 112 -4.10 -7.34 2.39
C PRO A 112 -3.00 -6.59 1.63
N VAL A 113 -1.78 -6.57 2.18
CA VAL A 113 -0.63 -5.95 1.52
C VAL A 113 -0.26 -6.63 0.20
N ALA A 114 -0.59 -7.89 0.05
CA ALA A 114 -0.39 -8.67 -1.18
C ALA A 114 -1.15 -8.10 -2.39
N LEU A 115 -2.29 -7.43 -2.16
CA LEU A 115 -3.04 -6.75 -3.23
C LEU A 115 -2.38 -5.45 -3.70
N VAL A 116 -1.52 -4.84 -2.88
CA VAL A 116 -0.96 -3.53 -3.18
C VAL A 116 0.12 -3.63 -4.24
N GLN A 117 -0.08 -2.99 -5.37
CA GLN A 117 0.92 -2.88 -6.45
C GLN A 117 1.76 -1.62 -6.32
N ARG A 118 1.14 -0.51 -5.96
CA ARG A 118 1.83 0.72 -5.59
C ARG A 118 0.94 1.60 -4.72
N ILE A 119 1.56 2.51 -4.00
CA ILE A 119 0.88 3.55 -3.24
C ILE A 119 1.33 4.90 -3.77
N GLU A 120 0.38 5.73 -4.13
CA GLU A 120 0.58 7.11 -4.55
C GLU A 120 0.16 8.03 -3.40
N TYR A 121 1.10 8.77 -2.83
CA TYR A 121 0.83 9.71 -1.76
C TYR A 121 1.11 11.14 -2.22
N ILE A 122 0.04 11.92 -2.38
CA ILE A 122 0.11 13.34 -2.70
C ILE A 122 0.00 14.15 -1.41
N ARG A 123 1.05 14.88 -1.10
CA ARG A 123 1.12 15.72 0.09
C ARG A 123 0.51 17.09 -0.15
N GLY A 124 -0.23 17.60 0.83
CA GLY A 124 -0.82 18.91 0.82
C GLY A 124 -2.28 18.92 0.39
N PRO A 125 -2.92 20.08 0.45
CA PRO A 125 -4.35 20.21 0.25
C PRO A 125 -4.75 19.88 -1.19
N ARG A 126 -5.73 19.01 -1.33
CA ARG A 126 -6.38 18.64 -2.59
C ARG A 126 -7.90 18.84 -2.54
N SER A 127 -8.33 19.69 -1.63
CA SER A 127 -9.74 19.98 -1.39
C SER A 127 -10.46 20.53 -2.63
N ALA A 128 -9.77 21.23 -3.51
CA ALA A 128 -10.32 21.74 -4.76
C ALA A 128 -10.77 20.60 -5.71
N ILE A 129 -10.12 19.41 -5.63
CA ILE A 129 -10.41 18.25 -6.49
C ILE A 129 -11.32 17.26 -5.77
N TYR A 130 -11.08 17.04 -4.46
CA TYR A 130 -11.66 15.93 -3.70
C TYR A 130 -12.57 16.36 -2.54
N GLY A 131 -12.69 17.65 -2.26
CA GLY A 131 -13.49 18.16 -1.16
C GLY A 131 -12.74 18.20 0.18
N SER A 132 -13.49 18.42 1.27
CA SER A 132 -12.95 18.67 2.63
C SER A 132 -12.07 17.55 3.18
N ASP A 133 -12.27 16.32 2.73
CA ASP A 133 -11.55 15.15 3.26
C ASP A 133 -10.09 15.07 2.77
N ALA A 134 -9.69 15.92 1.82
CA ALA A 134 -8.35 15.94 1.24
C ALA A 134 -7.53 17.19 1.63
N ILE A 135 -7.71 17.69 2.85
CA ILE A 135 -6.97 18.84 3.39
C ILE A 135 -5.54 18.45 3.74
N GLY A 136 -5.34 17.29 4.37
CA GLY A 136 -4.02 16.78 4.77
C GLY A 136 -3.23 16.19 3.60
N GLY A 137 -3.93 15.52 2.69
CA GLY A 137 -3.36 14.84 1.54
C GLY A 137 -4.27 13.74 1.00
N VAL A 138 -3.78 13.10 -0.06
CA VAL A 138 -4.47 11.95 -0.70
C VAL A 138 -3.52 10.76 -0.75
N ILE A 139 -3.99 9.62 -0.30
CA ILE A 139 -3.33 8.33 -0.42
C ILE A 139 -4.15 7.48 -1.37
N ASN A 140 -3.60 7.09 -2.51
CA ASN A 140 -4.25 6.19 -3.45
C ASN A 140 -3.50 4.86 -3.51
N ILE A 141 -4.18 3.79 -3.15
CA ILE A 141 -3.67 2.43 -3.19
C ILE A 141 -4.09 1.84 -4.53
N ILE A 142 -3.13 1.43 -5.33
CA ILE A 142 -3.35 0.79 -6.63
C ILE A 142 -3.20 -0.71 -6.46
N THR A 143 -4.23 -1.45 -6.82
CA THR A 143 -4.27 -2.91 -6.74
C THR A 143 -4.15 -3.58 -8.10
N SER A 144 -4.43 -2.84 -9.18
CA SER A 144 -4.38 -3.39 -10.53
C SER A 144 -2.93 -3.60 -10.98
N ARG A 145 -2.63 -4.81 -11.40
CA ARG A 145 -1.34 -5.20 -11.99
C ARG A 145 -1.47 -5.28 -13.50
N GLU A 146 -0.52 -4.71 -14.22
CA GLU A 146 -0.50 -4.78 -15.69
C GLU A 146 -0.03 -6.16 -16.18
N ASN A 147 0.84 -6.80 -15.42
CA ASN A 147 1.43 -8.09 -15.77
C ASN A 147 0.57 -9.26 -15.28
N THR A 148 0.40 -10.27 -16.13
CA THR A 148 -0.16 -11.57 -15.74
C THR A 148 0.86 -12.36 -14.94
N GLY A 149 0.41 -13.11 -13.97
CA GLY A 149 1.29 -13.94 -13.15
C GLY A 149 0.61 -14.48 -11.91
N THR A 150 1.29 -15.40 -11.25
CA THR A 150 0.90 -15.95 -9.95
C THR A 150 2.05 -15.75 -8.98
N GLU A 151 1.73 -15.22 -7.81
CA GLU A 151 2.66 -15.03 -6.70
C GLU A 151 2.17 -15.83 -5.51
N ILE A 152 3.11 -16.42 -4.79
CA ILE A 152 2.86 -17.17 -3.57
C ILE A 152 3.87 -16.69 -2.55
N SER A 153 3.43 -16.33 -1.37
CA SER A 153 4.33 -16.03 -0.26
C SER A 153 3.96 -16.81 1.00
N ALA A 154 4.95 -16.99 1.87
CA ALA A 154 4.78 -17.61 3.17
C ALA A 154 5.73 -16.94 4.17
N GLY A 155 5.21 -16.64 5.36
CA GLY A 155 5.96 -15.99 6.43
C GLY A 155 5.71 -16.63 7.78
N TRP A 156 6.75 -16.65 8.62
CA TRP A 156 6.66 -17.11 10.01
C TRP A 156 7.33 -16.08 10.93
N GLY A 157 6.79 -15.92 12.12
CA GLY A 157 7.30 -14.96 13.10
C GLY A 157 7.11 -15.38 14.55
N SER A 158 7.40 -14.46 15.45
CA SER A 158 7.15 -14.63 16.89
C SER A 158 5.65 -14.74 17.18
N ASN A 159 5.29 -15.14 18.40
CA ASN A 159 3.90 -15.32 18.84
C ASN A 159 3.06 -16.24 17.93
N SER A 160 3.69 -17.26 17.37
CA SER A 160 3.08 -18.19 16.41
C SER A 160 2.53 -17.50 15.15
N TYR A 161 3.09 -16.34 14.78
CA TYR A 161 2.71 -15.68 13.54
C TYR A 161 2.98 -16.57 12.34
N GLN A 162 1.96 -16.75 11.52
CA GLN A 162 1.99 -17.45 10.25
C GLN A 162 1.19 -16.66 9.23
N HIS A 163 1.75 -16.49 8.06
CA HIS A 163 1.12 -15.80 6.96
C HIS A 163 1.34 -16.59 5.68
N TYR A 164 0.28 -16.79 4.92
CA TYR A 164 0.30 -17.44 3.62
C TYR A 164 -0.56 -16.62 2.68
N ASP A 165 -0.02 -16.21 1.56
CA ASP A 165 -0.82 -15.58 0.51
C ASP A 165 -0.54 -16.21 -0.85
N ILE A 166 -1.56 -16.18 -1.68
CA ILE A 166 -1.52 -16.52 -3.09
C ILE A 166 -2.30 -15.47 -3.86
N SER A 167 -1.69 -14.90 -4.86
CA SER A 167 -2.38 -14.00 -5.78
C SER A 167 -2.14 -14.44 -7.21
N THR A 168 -3.18 -14.40 -8.03
CA THR A 168 -3.06 -14.64 -9.47
C THR A 168 -3.78 -13.58 -10.25
N HIS A 169 -3.11 -13.08 -11.29
CA HIS A 169 -3.61 -12.07 -12.20
C HIS A 169 -3.64 -12.67 -13.60
N GLN A 170 -4.82 -12.81 -14.17
CA GLN A 170 -5.03 -13.39 -15.49
C GLN A 170 -5.79 -12.42 -16.39
N GLN A 171 -5.36 -12.33 -17.64
CA GLN A 171 -6.10 -11.62 -18.66
C GLN A 171 -6.96 -12.60 -19.44
N LEU A 172 -8.28 -12.41 -19.39
CA LEU A 172 -9.27 -13.19 -20.11
C LEU A 172 -9.80 -12.37 -21.29
N GLY A 173 -9.18 -12.54 -22.48
CA GLY A 173 -9.51 -11.72 -23.64
C GLY A 173 -8.89 -10.32 -23.62
N GLU A 174 -9.37 -9.43 -24.48
CA GLU A 174 -8.76 -8.11 -24.65
C GLU A 174 -9.13 -7.11 -23.54
N ASN A 175 -10.33 -7.24 -22.96
CA ASN A 175 -10.92 -6.23 -22.07
C ASN A 175 -11.24 -6.75 -20.66
N THR A 176 -10.94 -8.01 -20.36
CA THR A 176 -11.28 -8.59 -19.05
C THR A 176 -10.02 -9.04 -18.33
N ARG A 177 -9.83 -8.54 -17.12
CA ARG A 177 -8.78 -8.98 -16.21
C ARG A 177 -9.41 -9.57 -14.96
N VAL A 178 -8.90 -10.72 -14.52
CA VAL A 178 -9.34 -11.39 -13.31
C VAL A 178 -8.17 -11.47 -12.34
N THR A 179 -8.41 -11.03 -11.12
CA THR A 179 -7.49 -11.17 -10.00
C THR A 179 -8.15 -12.05 -8.94
N LEU A 180 -7.47 -13.11 -8.54
CA LEU A 180 -7.88 -13.95 -7.42
C LEU A 180 -6.82 -13.84 -6.33
N LEU A 181 -7.26 -13.66 -5.10
CA LEU A 181 -6.43 -13.58 -3.92
C LEU A 181 -6.92 -14.57 -2.87
N GLY A 182 -5.98 -15.30 -2.25
CA GLY A 182 -6.18 -15.99 -0.99
C GLY A 182 -5.14 -15.48 0.01
N ASP A 183 -5.60 -15.03 1.16
CA ASP A 183 -4.75 -14.57 2.26
C ASP A 183 -5.17 -15.27 3.55
N TYR A 184 -4.19 -15.75 4.29
CA TYR A 184 -4.39 -16.36 5.59
C TYR A 184 -3.32 -15.88 6.56
N THR A 185 -3.75 -15.22 7.62
CA THR A 185 -2.88 -14.77 8.70
C THR A 185 -3.37 -15.35 10.03
N TYR A 186 -2.44 -15.95 10.76
CA TYR A 186 -2.67 -16.44 12.11
C TYR A 186 -1.60 -15.91 13.05
N THR A 187 -2.02 -15.45 14.22
CA THR A 187 -1.14 -15.06 15.32
C THR A 187 -1.81 -15.32 16.66
N ARG A 188 -1.03 -15.68 17.67
CA ARG A 188 -1.53 -15.72 19.05
C ARG A 188 -1.60 -14.32 19.68
N GLY A 189 -1.11 -13.30 18.98
CA GLY A 189 -1.01 -11.97 19.51
C GLY A 189 0.02 -11.87 20.65
N PHE A 190 -0.08 -10.81 21.40
CA PHE A 190 0.71 -10.58 22.60
C PHE A 190 -0.23 -10.14 23.74
N ASP A 191 0.15 -10.45 24.94
CA ASP A 191 -0.60 -10.03 26.12
C ASP A 191 -0.35 -8.52 26.33
N ALA A 192 -1.38 -7.71 26.12
CA ALA A 192 -1.31 -6.26 26.31
C ALA A 192 -1.55 -5.83 27.76
N VAL A 193 -1.95 -6.79 28.63
CA VAL A 193 -2.23 -6.53 30.04
C VAL A 193 -1.04 -7.01 30.86
N ALA A 194 -0.31 -6.07 31.45
CA ALA A 194 0.66 -6.42 32.49
C ALA A 194 -0.12 -6.85 33.73
N TYR A 195 -0.04 -8.14 34.06
CA TYR A 195 -0.48 -8.59 35.38
C TYR A 195 0.50 -7.99 36.42
N GLY A 196 -0.01 -7.02 37.19
CA GLY A 196 0.69 -6.48 38.35
C GLY A 196 0.60 -7.44 39.52
#